data_6d564cbd4b1600f6f8f841ee6f16b1fc
#
_entry.id   6d564cbd4b1600f6f8f841ee6f16b1fc
#
_cell.length_a   1.000
_cell.length_b   1.000
_cell.length_c   1.000
_cell.angle_alpha   90.00
_cell.angle_beta   90.00
_cell.angle_gamma   90.00
#
_symmetry.space_group_name_H-M   'P 1'
#
loop_
_entity.id
_entity.type
_entity.pdbx_description
1 polymer ?
#
loop_
_entity_poly.entity_id
_entity_poly.type
_entity_poly.pdbx_seq_one_letter_code
_entity_poly.pdbx_strand_id
1 'polypeptide(L)'
;MTKSRDKAGILKLTILSISLMLSAASAISVTLPMIKNQFPDIAPATVESLVTIPSFTMMIFILLSSFIVKFIGKKKTVMLGLILAFIGGVIPVFATNFSVIYLSRFILGAGTGIYNSLAVSLIGDYFDGETQQKMLGYQTAFATLGSSLATFLAGILVNVAWQYSYLIYFLTLPIVILVALFLPADKNAVGSQDSASSKQKQSVNLLVIFSCIMMFVFFILIMTIFTKTSTLIVEMNYTNQGFLGTAFTISSLVGAIGGFAYGHVRTALKQFTPVVALALISIAYFLIPLVNSMLMLTIILSGGFLVVSIFIPYMYDILLPGAPENSTNLAISLAMVSCNLGSFFSPFVVQWLGNLVGNTSTAFSFTLGGIIFVIMACVFLLRGFKKNTSAVLENQK
;
A
#
# COMPACT_ATOMS: atom_id res chain seq x y z
N MET A 1 15.17 -35.65 14.95
CA MET A 1 14.79 -34.32 15.39
C MET A 1 15.13 -33.20 14.37
N THR A 2 16.26 -33.25 13.67
CA THR A 2 16.69 -32.29 12.64
C THR A 2 15.68 -32.16 11.46
N LYS A 3 15.27 -33.27 10.85
CA LYS A 3 14.31 -33.27 9.68
C LYS A 3 12.94 -32.61 9.96
N SER A 4 12.47 -32.64 11.21
CA SER A 4 11.19 -31.99 11.59
C SER A 4 11.36 -30.48 11.76
N ARG A 5 12.52 -30.02 12.24
CA ARG A 5 12.84 -28.61 12.43
C ARG A 5 13.09 -27.90 11.10
N ASP A 6 13.72 -28.59 10.14
CA ASP A 6 13.94 -28.07 8.78
C ASP A 6 12.63 -27.89 8.02
N LYS A 7 11.69 -28.84 8.14
CA LYS A 7 10.36 -28.71 7.52
C LYS A 7 9.55 -27.54 8.08
N ALA A 8 9.64 -27.28 9.38
CA ALA A 8 8.97 -26.13 10.00
C ALA A 8 9.60 -24.79 9.56
N GLY A 9 10.93 -24.74 9.38
CA GLY A 9 11.64 -23.56 8.86
C GLY A 9 11.25 -23.23 7.42
N ILE A 10 11.21 -24.25 6.56
CA ILE A 10 10.83 -24.08 5.14
C ILE A 10 9.36 -23.62 5.03
N LEU A 11 8.45 -24.17 5.84
CA LEU A 11 7.05 -23.74 5.84
C LEU A 11 6.92 -22.25 6.25
N LYS A 12 7.65 -21.82 7.28
CA LYS A 12 7.68 -20.39 7.67
C LYS A 12 8.14 -19.51 6.52
N LEU A 13 9.25 -19.86 5.88
CA LEU A 13 9.79 -19.13 4.74
C LEU A 13 8.79 -19.10 3.56
N THR A 14 8.14 -20.23 3.27
CA THR A 14 7.13 -20.32 2.20
C THR A 14 5.95 -19.37 2.46
N ILE A 15 5.41 -19.35 3.67
CA ILE A 15 4.29 -18.46 4.02
C ILE A 15 4.71 -17.00 3.97
N LEU A 16 5.89 -16.65 4.48
CA LEU A 16 6.42 -15.29 4.44
C LEU A 16 6.72 -14.81 3.01
N SER A 17 7.21 -15.71 2.15
CA SER A 17 7.54 -15.37 0.77
C SER A 17 6.33 -14.88 -0.04
N ILE A 18 5.10 -15.35 0.28
CA ILE A 18 3.87 -14.88 -0.35
C ILE A 18 3.73 -13.35 -0.22
N SER A 19 4.25 -12.77 0.85
CA SER A 19 4.13 -11.33 1.12
C SER A 19 5.13 -10.46 0.35
N LEU A 20 6.20 -11.05 -0.22
CA LEU A 20 7.24 -10.27 -0.91
C LEU A 20 6.69 -9.40 -2.06
N MET A 21 5.67 -9.86 -2.77
CA MET A 21 5.15 -9.17 -3.95
C MET A 21 3.84 -8.38 -3.71
N LEU A 22 3.39 -8.27 -2.44
CA LEU A 22 2.12 -7.59 -2.10
C LEU A 22 2.08 -6.11 -2.51
N SER A 23 3.19 -5.41 -2.38
CA SER A 23 3.28 -3.96 -2.65
C SER A 23 4.13 -3.63 -3.88
N ALA A 24 4.44 -4.60 -4.74
CA ALA A 24 5.28 -4.40 -5.92
C ALA A 24 4.62 -3.56 -7.03
N ALA A 25 3.31 -3.31 -6.96
CA ALA A 25 2.59 -2.56 -7.99
C ALA A 25 3.10 -1.12 -8.17
N SER A 26 3.57 -0.46 -7.10
CA SER A 26 4.14 0.89 -7.15
C SER A 26 5.57 0.94 -7.69
N ALA A 27 6.28 -0.18 -7.72
CA ALA A 27 7.66 -0.24 -8.19
C ALA A 27 7.85 0.24 -9.65
N ILE A 28 6.81 0.07 -10.48
CA ILE A 28 6.84 0.51 -11.88
C ILE A 28 6.63 2.03 -12.05
N SER A 29 6.43 2.80 -10.99
CA SER A 29 6.22 4.26 -11.08
C SER A 29 7.36 4.99 -11.79
N VAL A 30 8.57 4.43 -11.72
CA VAL A 30 9.76 4.93 -12.44
C VAL A 30 9.62 4.90 -13.96
N THR A 31 8.68 4.10 -14.51
CA THR A 31 8.46 3.95 -15.96
C THR A 31 7.46 4.95 -16.54
N LEU A 32 6.69 5.63 -15.70
CA LEU A 32 5.57 6.49 -16.13
C LEU A 32 5.95 7.56 -17.17
N PRO A 33 7.07 8.30 -17.02
CA PRO A 33 7.45 9.31 -18.02
C PRO A 33 7.72 8.71 -19.39
N MET A 34 8.36 7.52 -19.45
CA MET A 34 8.68 6.85 -20.69
C MET A 34 7.42 6.31 -21.38
N ILE A 35 6.50 5.75 -20.61
CA ILE A 35 5.19 5.29 -21.12
C ILE A 35 4.40 6.48 -21.67
N LYS A 36 4.39 7.62 -20.95
CA LYS A 36 3.74 8.85 -21.41
C LYS A 36 4.31 9.36 -22.73
N ASN A 37 5.63 9.30 -22.89
CA ASN A 37 6.29 9.69 -24.15
C ASN A 37 5.96 8.73 -25.30
N GLN A 38 5.81 7.43 -25.02
CA GLN A 38 5.45 6.43 -26.04
C GLN A 38 3.98 6.50 -26.45
N PHE A 39 3.09 6.94 -25.54
CA PHE A 39 1.64 7.04 -25.77
C PHE A 39 1.14 8.47 -25.52
N PRO A 40 1.55 9.46 -26.34
CA PRO A 40 1.25 10.87 -26.10
C PRO A 40 -0.24 11.21 -26.19
N ASP A 41 -1.02 10.41 -26.93
CA ASP A 41 -2.47 10.59 -27.09
C ASP A 41 -3.27 10.14 -25.86
N ILE A 42 -2.64 9.44 -24.91
CA ILE A 42 -3.29 8.97 -23.70
C ILE A 42 -3.20 10.04 -22.60
N ALA A 43 -4.34 10.35 -21.97
CA ALA A 43 -4.40 11.34 -20.90
C ALA A 43 -3.42 10.99 -19.77
N PRO A 44 -2.65 11.96 -19.23
CA PRO A 44 -1.65 11.73 -18.18
C PRO A 44 -2.17 10.96 -16.97
N ALA A 45 -3.37 11.29 -16.47
CA ALA A 45 -3.97 10.57 -15.35
C ALA A 45 -4.24 9.09 -15.68
N THR A 46 -4.54 8.75 -16.94
CA THR A 46 -4.73 7.37 -17.38
C THR A 46 -3.40 6.61 -17.40
N VAL A 47 -2.30 7.24 -17.82
CA VAL A 47 -0.96 6.65 -17.74
C VAL A 47 -0.56 6.43 -16.27
N GLU A 48 -0.73 7.45 -15.44
CA GLU A 48 -0.44 7.37 -14.00
C GLU A 48 -1.26 6.29 -13.29
N SER A 49 -2.50 6.06 -13.74
CA SER A 49 -3.37 5.03 -13.17
C SER A 49 -2.83 3.59 -13.37
N LEU A 50 -1.88 3.35 -14.27
CA LEU A 50 -1.20 2.06 -14.37
C LEU A 50 -0.58 1.60 -13.04
N VAL A 51 -0.16 2.54 -12.19
CA VAL A 51 0.37 2.25 -10.85
C VAL A 51 -0.76 1.98 -9.85
N THR A 52 -1.92 2.61 -10.02
CA THR A 52 -2.99 2.63 -9.01
C THR A 52 -4.17 1.69 -9.30
N ILE A 53 -4.37 1.27 -10.56
CA ILE A 53 -5.40 0.28 -10.95
C ILE A 53 -5.32 -1.01 -10.14
N PRO A 54 -4.13 -1.60 -9.88
CA PRO A 54 -4.07 -2.81 -9.08
C PRO A 54 -4.74 -2.67 -7.71
N SER A 55 -4.73 -1.47 -7.09
CA SER A 55 -5.40 -1.24 -5.80
C SER A 55 -6.92 -1.42 -5.90
N PHE A 56 -7.53 -0.96 -7.00
CA PHE A 56 -8.97 -1.11 -7.22
C PHE A 56 -9.37 -2.58 -7.36
N THR A 57 -8.70 -3.32 -8.22
CA THR A 57 -9.01 -4.74 -8.40
C THR A 57 -8.62 -5.58 -7.19
N MET A 58 -7.52 -5.25 -6.52
CA MET A 58 -7.11 -5.90 -5.28
C MET A 58 -8.21 -5.81 -4.22
N MET A 59 -8.84 -4.64 -4.04
CA MET A 59 -9.95 -4.45 -3.11
C MET A 59 -11.11 -5.44 -3.40
N ILE A 60 -11.51 -5.57 -4.65
CA ILE A 60 -12.59 -6.48 -5.07
C ILE A 60 -12.19 -7.93 -4.81
N PHE A 61 -10.99 -8.32 -5.22
CA PHE A 61 -10.55 -9.72 -5.14
C PHE A 61 -10.12 -10.16 -3.74
N ILE A 62 -9.79 -9.24 -2.81
CA ILE A 62 -9.68 -9.56 -1.39
C ILE A 62 -11.02 -10.11 -0.86
N LEU A 63 -12.13 -9.47 -1.20
CA LEU A 63 -13.47 -9.93 -0.78
C LEU A 63 -13.85 -11.26 -1.45
N LEU A 64 -13.55 -11.40 -2.73
CA LEU A 64 -13.83 -12.61 -3.49
C LEU A 64 -12.93 -13.79 -3.09
N SER A 65 -11.75 -13.54 -2.53
CA SER A 65 -10.80 -14.60 -2.17
C SER A 65 -11.39 -15.62 -1.21
N SER A 66 -12.15 -15.18 -0.22
CA SER A 66 -12.82 -16.05 0.75
C SER A 66 -13.84 -16.96 0.09
N PHE A 67 -14.49 -16.48 -0.98
CA PHE A 67 -15.42 -17.28 -1.77
C PHE A 67 -14.68 -18.32 -2.61
N ILE A 68 -13.60 -17.91 -3.30
CA ILE A 68 -12.78 -18.81 -4.12
C ILE A 68 -12.20 -19.96 -3.27
N VAL A 69 -11.74 -19.65 -2.05
CA VAL A 69 -11.21 -20.65 -1.11
C VAL A 69 -12.20 -21.76 -0.82
N LYS A 70 -13.51 -21.47 -0.72
CA LYS A 70 -14.56 -22.48 -0.47
C LYS A 70 -14.65 -23.53 -1.58
N PHE A 71 -14.32 -23.17 -2.83
CA PHE A 71 -14.39 -24.08 -3.98
C PHE A 71 -13.11 -24.87 -4.23
N ILE A 72 -11.95 -24.22 -4.12
CA ILE A 72 -10.68 -24.84 -4.55
C ILE A 72 -9.66 -25.02 -3.42
N GLY A 73 -9.96 -24.53 -2.20
CA GLY A 73 -9.08 -24.60 -1.03
C GLY A 73 -8.00 -23.51 -1.02
N LYS A 74 -7.39 -23.28 0.17
CA LYS A 74 -6.44 -22.17 0.39
C LYS A 74 -5.19 -22.26 -0.48
N LYS A 75 -4.53 -23.43 -0.53
CA LYS A 75 -3.31 -23.63 -1.33
C LYS A 75 -3.51 -23.31 -2.81
N LYS A 76 -4.56 -23.87 -3.43
CA LYS A 76 -4.86 -23.65 -4.85
C LYS A 76 -5.25 -22.19 -5.11
N THR A 77 -5.95 -21.53 -4.17
CA THR A 77 -6.33 -20.13 -4.29
C THR A 77 -5.09 -19.22 -4.24
N VAL A 78 -4.14 -19.48 -3.34
CA VAL A 78 -2.86 -18.73 -3.31
C VAL A 78 -2.09 -18.92 -4.60
N MET A 79 -1.99 -20.16 -5.09
CA MET A 79 -1.31 -20.43 -6.38
C MET A 79 -1.99 -19.72 -7.55
N LEU A 80 -3.33 -19.74 -7.61
CA LEU A 80 -4.09 -19.00 -8.63
C LEU A 80 -3.79 -17.50 -8.58
N GLY A 81 -3.81 -16.91 -7.38
CA GLY A 81 -3.50 -15.49 -7.19
C GLY A 81 -2.07 -15.15 -7.61
N LEU A 82 -1.08 -15.94 -7.24
CA LEU A 82 0.33 -15.73 -7.62
C LEU A 82 0.53 -15.88 -9.13
N ILE A 83 -0.10 -16.86 -9.77
CA ILE A 83 -0.04 -17.07 -11.23
C ILE A 83 -0.68 -15.88 -11.98
N LEU A 84 -1.86 -15.41 -11.52
CA LEU A 84 -2.50 -14.23 -12.11
C LEU A 84 -1.63 -12.98 -11.94
N ALA A 85 -1.03 -12.79 -10.77
CA ALA A 85 -0.12 -11.67 -10.52
C ALA A 85 1.14 -11.75 -11.42
N PHE A 86 1.69 -12.93 -11.62
CA PHE A 86 2.80 -13.15 -12.54
C PHE A 86 2.40 -12.80 -13.98
N ILE A 87 1.30 -13.37 -14.49
CA ILE A 87 0.83 -13.13 -15.86
C ILE A 87 0.54 -11.63 -16.06
N GLY A 88 -0.29 -11.03 -15.19
CA GLY A 88 -0.63 -9.61 -15.26
C GLY A 88 0.57 -8.68 -15.08
N GLY A 89 1.57 -9.10 -14.32
CA GLY A 89 2.81 -8.36 -14.13
C GLY A 89 3.73 -8.42 -15.36
N VAL A 90 3.84 -9.56 -16.03
CA VAL A 90 4.81 -9.78 -17.11
C VAL A 90 4.26 -9.38 -18.50
N ILE A 91 2.96 -9.39 -18.72
CA ILE A 91 2.35 -8.99 -20.02
C ILE A 91 2.94 -7.69 -20.58
N PRO A 92 3.17 -6.60 -19.79
CA PRO A 92 3.70 -5.34 -20.32
C PRO A 92 5.11 -5.45 -20.94
N VAL A 93 5.88 -6.50 -20.62
CA VAL A 93 7.21 -6.74 -21.22
C VAL A 93 7.09 -6.92 -22.74
N PHE A 94 6.01 -7.56 -23.18
CA PHE A 94 5.79 -7.93 -24.59
C PHE A 94 4.71 -7.08 -25.26
N ALA A 95 3.97 -6.29 -24.49
CA ALA A 95 2.83 -5.53 -24.99
C ALA A 95 3.29 -4.25 -25.70
N THR A 96 2.79 -4.02 -26.90
CA THR A 96 2.99 -2.78 -27.68
C THR A 96 1.78 -1.87 -27.64
N ASN A 97 0.63 -2.37 -27.20
CA ASN A 97 -0.64 -1.63 -27.14
C ASN A 97 -0.95 -1.22 -25.72
N PHE A 98 -1.28 0.06 -25.51
CA PHE A 98 -1.62 0.62 -24.18
C PHE A 98 -2.78 -0.11 -23.51
N SER A 99 -3.83 -0.49 -24.26
CA SER A 99 -4.99 -1.18 -23.70
C SER A 99 -4.64 -2.55 -23.11
N VAL A 100 -3.68 -3.26 -23.71
CA VAL A 100 -3.17 -4.55 -23.21
C VAL A 100 -2.39 -4.34 -21.91
N ILE A 101 -1.53 -3.32 -21.88
CA ILE A 101 -0.78 -2.93 -20.68
C ILE A 101 -1.79 -2.57 -19.56
N TYR A 102 -2.78 -1.75 -19.89
CA TYR A 102 -3.81 -1.30 -18.95
C TYR A 102 -4.61 -2.47 -18.37
N LEU A 103 -5.09 -3.37 -19.22
CA LEU A 103 -5.83 -4.57 -18.79
C LEU A 103 -4.98 -5.51 -17.93
N SER A 104 -3.68 -5.63 -18.24
CA SER A 104 -2.77 -6.46 -17.45
C SER A 104 -2.66 -6.00 -15.99
N ARG A 105 -2.84 -4.69 -15.72
CA ARG A 105 -2.82 -4.14 -14.36
C ARG A 105 -4.04 -4.57 -13.54
N PHE A 106 -5.21 -4.74 -14.19
CA PHE A 106 -6.37 -5.34 -13.53
C PHE A 106 -6.10 -6.80 -13.15
N ILE A 107 -5.50 -7.58 -14.04
CA ILE A 107 -5.14 -8.98 -13.77
C ILE A 107 -4.13 -9.08 -12.62
N LEU A 108 -3.12 -8.20 -12.61
CA LEU A 108 -2.16 -8.12 -11.50
C LEU A 108 -2.85 -7.84 -10.17
N GLY A 109 -3.73 -6.83 -10.14
CA GLY A 109 -4.45 -6.47 -8.92
C GLY A 109 -5.41 -7.56 -8.46
N ALA A 110 -6.07 -8.27 -9.38
CA ALA A 110 -6.88 -9.43 -9.08
C ALA A 110 -6.04 -10.54 -8.41
N GLY A 111 -4.90 -10.87 -8.99
CA GLY A 111 -3.97 -11.86 -8.45
C GLY A 111 -3.50 -11.49 -7.05
N THR A 112 -2.99 -10.25 -6.87
CA THR A 112 -2.52 -9.76 -5.57
C THR A 112 -3.62 -9.73 -4.52
N GLY A 113 -4.85 -9.34 -4.89
CA GLY A 113 -6.01 -9.35 -4.02
C GLY A 113 -6.36 -10.74 -3.50
N ILE A 114 -6.31 -11.75 -4.37
CA ILE A 114 -6.60 -13.13 -4.01
C ILE A 114 -5.65 -13.65 -2.93
N TYR A 115 -4.33 -13.46 -3.07
CA TYR A 115 -3.39 -14.02 -2.09
C TYR A 115 -3.09 -13.10 -0.91
N ASN A 116 -3.43 -11.81 -0.96
CA ASN A 116 -3.14 -10.86 0.11
C ASN A 116 -3.80 -11.25 1.44
N SER A 117 -5.11 -11.51 1.42
CA SER A 117 -5.84 -11.94 2.63
C SER A 117 -5.38 -13.32 3.11
N LEU A 118 -4.99 -14.20 2.18
CA LEU A 118 -4.53 -15.55 2.49
C LEU A 118 -3.13 -15.57 3.09
N ALA A 119 -2.26 -14.63 2.76
CA ALA A 119 -0.95 -14.49 3.40
C ALA A 119 -1.07 -14.33 4.93
N VAL A 120 -2.05 -13.56 5.39
CA VAL A 120 -2.34 -13.39 6.83
C VAL A 120 -3.09 -14.60 7.39
N SER A 121 -4.10 -15.11 6.67
CA SER A 121 -4.90 -16.25 7.11
C SER A 121 -4.07 -17.52 7.31
N LEU A 122 -3.10 -17.79 6.43
CA LEU A 122 -2.20 -18.94 6.57
C LEU A 122 -1.33 -18.84 7.82
N ILE A 123 -0.93 -17.64 8.25
CA ILE A 123 -0.20 -17.47 9.51
C ILE A 123 -1.07 -17.92 10.68
N GLY A 124 -2.37 -17.55 10.68
CA GLY A 124 -3.31 -17.98 11.71
C GLY A 124 -3.62 -19.47 11.70
N ASP A 125 -3.54 -20.15 10.53
CA ASP A 125 -3.82 -21.58 10.42
C ASP A 125 -2.66 -22.47 10.91
N TYR A 126 -1.42 -21.98 10.82
CA TYR A 126 -0.23 -22.78 11.08
C TYR A 126 0.53 -22.36 12.33
N PHE A 127 0.24 -21.20 12.91
CA PHE A 127 0.97 -20.68 14.08
C PHE A 127 0.02 -20.06 15.10
N ASP A 128 0.31 -20.32 16.38
CA ASP A 128 -0.51 -19.83 17.50
C ASP A 128 0.32 -18.93 18.44
N GLY A 129 -0.37 -18.16 19.27
CA GLY A 129 0.18 -17.39 20.39
C GLY A 129 1.30 -16.44 19.95
N GLU A 130 2.41 -16.48 20.70
CA GLU A 130 3.57 -15.60 20.46
C GLU A 130 4.22 -15.83 19.08
N THR A 131 4.20 -17.09 18.60
CA THR A 131 4.77 -17.41 17.27
C THR A 131 3.95 -16.75 16.15
N GLN A 132 2.63 -16.77 16.24
CA GLN A 132 1.75 -16.11 15.30
C GLN A 132 2.02 -14.60 15.25
N GLN A 133 2.15 -13.93 16.40
CA GLN A 133 2.46 -12.50 16.47
C GLN A 133 3.81 -12.16 15.82
N LYS A 134 4.85 -12.98 16.08
CA LYS A 134 6.16 -12.84 15.43
C LYS A 134 6.07 -13.02 13.92
N MET A 135 5.29 -14.00 13.45
CA MET A 135 5.10 -14.26 12.01
C MET A 135 4.37 -13.13 11.32
N LEU A 136 3.38 -12.48 11.95
CA LEU A 136 2.71 -11.28 11.41
C LEU A 136 3.67 -10.09 11.30
N GLY A 137 4.56 -9.92 12.28
CA GLY A 137 5.63 -8.91 12.21
C GLY A 137 6.62 -9.21 11.06
N TYR A 138 7.03 -10.45 10.89
CA TYR A 138 7.89 -10.87 9.78
C TYR A 138 7.20 -10.71 8.43
N GLN A 139 5.90 -10.98 8.34
CA GLN A 139 5.10 -10.79 7.13
C GLN A 139 5.14 -9.34 6.65
N THR A 140 4.98 -8.38 7.56
CA THR A 140 5.09 -6.95 7.24
C THR A 140 6.51 -6.58 6.78
N ALA A 141 7.53 -7.10 7.46
CA ALA A 141 8.93 -6.89 7.08
C ALA A 141 9.23 -7.46 5.68
N PHE A 142 8.76 -8.68 5.38
CA PHE A 142 8.91 -9.30 4.06
C PHE A 142 8.19 -8.51 2.96
N ALA A 143 7.00 -7.98 3.23
CA ALA A 143 6.28 -7.12 2.28
C ALA A 143 7.07 -5.84 1.98
N THR A 144 7.66 -5.19 2.99
CA THR A 144 8.48 -3.99 2.83
C THR A 144 9.78 -4.31 2.08
N LEU A 145 10.48 -5.37 2.45
CA LEU A 145 11.71 -5.80 1.78
C LEU A 145 11.44 -6.18 0.31
N GLY A 146 10.37 -6.91 0.05
CA GLY A 146 9.97 -7.29 -1.30
C GLY A 146 9.62 -6.08 -2.18
N SER A 147 8.88 -5.12 -1.64
CA SER A 147 8.58 -3.86 -2.33
C SER A 147 9.84 -3.05 -2.61
N SER A 148 10.75 -2.95 -1.63
CA SER A 148 12.02 -2.24 -1.79
C SER A 148 12.90 -2.90 -2.86
N LEU A 149 13.02 -4.23 -2.83
CA LEU A 149 13.76 -4.99 -3.83
C LEU A 149 13.17 -4.82 -5.23
N ALA A 150 11.83 -4.94 -5.35
CA ALA A 150 11.14 -4.75 -6.63
C ALA A 150 11.37 -3.35 -7.19
N THR A 151 11.29 -2.31 -6.35
CA THR A 151 11.50 -0.92 -6.76
C THR A 151 12.95 -0.65 -7.17
N PHE A 152 13.91 -1.22 -6.44
CA PHE A 152 15.33 -1.12 -6.78
C PHE A 152 15.62 -1.78 -8.13
N LEU A 153 15.16 -3.01 -8.34
CA LEU A 153 15.35 -3.72 -9.60
C LEU A 153 14.62 -3.02 -10.76
N ALA A 154 13.40 -2.53 -10.56
CA ALA A 154 12.69 -1.75 -11.57
C ALA A 154 13.48 -0.49 -11.95
N GLY A 155 14.10 0.18 -10.99
CA GLY A 155 14.96 1.35 -11.22
C GLY A 155 16.23 1.03 -11.99
N ILE A 156 16.81 -0.15 -11.84
CA ILE A 156 17.96 -0.58 -12.67
C ILE A 156 17.49 -0.91 -14.08
N LEU A 157 16.44 -1.70 -14.20
CA LEU A 157 15.95 -2.22 -15.47
C LEU A 157 15.37 -1.14 -16.38
N VAL A 158 14.81 -0.08 -15.83
CA VAL A 158 14.25 1.05 -16.58
C VAL A 158 15.29 1.77 -17.45
N ASN A 159 16.58 1.74 -17.05
CA ASN A 159 17.67 2.35 -17.83
C ASN A 159 17.96 1.60 -19.16
N VAL A 160 17.53 0.36 -19.28
CA VAL A 160 17.66 -0.42 -20.52
C VAL A 160 16.44 -0.19 -21.42
N ALA A 161 15.25 -0.44 -20.89
CA ALA A 161 13.96 -0.09 -21.48
C ALA A 161 12.88 -0.16 -20.41
N TRP A 162 11.87 0.71 -20.47
CA TRP A 162 10.82 0.75 -19.46
C TRP A 162 10.07 -0.59 -19.33
N GLN A 163 9.91 -1.35 -20.42
CA GLN A 163 9.27 -2.67 -20.45
C GLN A 163 10.00 -3.66 -19.53
N TYR A 164 11.33 -3.59 -19.46
CA TYR A 164 12.13 -4.51 -18.64
C TYR A 164 11.91 -4.30 -17.14
N SER A 165 11.46 -3.12 -16.70
CA SER A 165 11.07 -2.92 -15.28
C SER A 165 9.97 -3.88 -14.83
N TYR A 166 9.15 -4.38 -15.75
CA TYR A 166 8.11 -5.37 -15.45
C TYR A 166 8.65 -6.79 -15.24
N LEU A 167 9.92 -7.06 -15.57
CA LEU A 167 10.57 -8.34 -15.26
C LEU A 167 10.69 -8.61 -13.75
N ILE A 168 10.53 -7.59 -12.91
CA ILE A 168 10.45 -7.77 -11.44
C ILE A 168 9.40 -8.81 -11.04
N TYR A 169 8.34 -8.97 -11.82
CA TYR A 169 7.29 -9.95 -11.54
C TYR A 169 7.74 -11.41 -11.75
N PHE A 170 8.89 -11.65 -12.39
CA PHE A 170 9.52 -12.98 -12.39
C PHE A 170 9.92 -13.45 -10.98
N LEU A 171 10.10 -12.52 -10.02
CA LEU A 171 10.30 -12.87 -8.61
C LEU A 171 9.11 -13.63 -8.02
N THR A 172 7.94 -13.60 -8.65
CA THR A 172 6.78 -14.39 -8.24
C THR A 172 6.96 -15.89 -8.52
N LEU A 173 7.75 -16.29 -9.55
CA LEU A 173 7.94 -17.70 -9.90
C LEU A 173 8.58 -18.54 -8.79
N PRO A 174 9.69 -18.13 -8.16
CA PRO A 174 10.24 -18.85 -7.00
C PRO A 174 9.20 -19.01 -5.88
N ILE A 175 8.34 -18.01 -5.67
CA ILE A 175 7.29 -18.05 -4.64
C ILE A 175 6.24 -19.09 -5.01
N VAL A 176 5.81 -19.14 -6.28
CA VAL A 176 4.89 -20.19 -6.78
C VAL A 176 5.47 -21.59 -6.55
N ILE A 177 6.75 -21.78 -6.87
CA ILE A 177 7.44 -23.07 -6.68
C ILE A 177 7.49 -23.43 -5.19
N LEU A 178 7.85 -22.50 -4.30
CA LEU A 178 7.86 -22.74 -2.87
C LEU A 178 6.47 -23.12 -2.34
N VAL A 179 5.43 -22.40 -2.74
CA VAL A 179 4.04 -22.70 -2.35
C VAL A 179 3.59 -24.06 -2.90
N ALA A 180 3.92 -24.36 -4.17
CA ALA A 180 3.55 -25.65 -4.77
C ALA A 180 4.17 -26.84 -4.03
N LEU A 181 5.46 -26.74 -3.66
CA LEU A 181 6.20 -27.84 -3.07
C LEU A 181 6.00 -27.97 -1.55
N PHE A 182 5.99 -26.85 -0.83
CA PHE A 182 6.12 -26.86 0.63
C PHE A 182 4.86 -26.43 1.39
N LEU A 183 3.90 -25.75 0.76
CA LEU A 183 2.62 -25.49 1.44
C LEU A 183 1.79 -26.79 1.45
N PRO A 184 1.38 -27.29 2.62
CA PRO A 184 0.56 -28.51 2.68
C PRO A 184 -0.76 -28.33 1.93
N ALA A 185 -1.25 -29.41 1.30
CA ALA A 185 -2.59 -29.41 0.73
C ALA A 185 -3.63 -29.38 1.86
N ASP A 186 -4.72 -28.66 1.65
CA ASP A 186 -5.83 -28.57 2.62
C ASP A 186 -6.41 -29.95 2.85
N LYS A 187 -6.29 -30.48 4.07
CA LYS A 187 -6.86 -31.77 4.43
C LYS A 187 -8.38 -31.76 4.50
N ASN A 188 -9.01 -30.58 4.59
CA ASN A 188 -10.47 -30.37 4.70
C ASN A 188 -10.91 -29.18 3.83
N ALA A 189 -10.92 -29.35 2.51
CA ALA A 189 -11.39 -28.31 1.58
C ALA A 189 -12.94 -28.16 1.55
N VAL A 190 -13.66 -28.99 2.31
CA VAL A 190 -15.13 -28.95 2.36
C VAL A 190 -15.55 -28.85 3.82
N GLY A 191 -15.94 -27.66 4.23
CA GLY A 191 -16.78 -27.45 5.43
C GLY A 191 -16.05 -27.25 6.75
N SER A 192 -15.23 -26.23 6.91
CA SER A 192 -14.96 -25.70 8.26
C SER A 192 -14.59 -24.24 8.23
N GLN A 193 -15.37 -23.55 8.88
CA GLN A 193 -15.49 -22.19 9.38
C GLN A 193 -16.31 -21.26 8.47
N ASP A 194 -17.63 -21.48 8.47
CA ASP A 194 -18.46 -20.38 8.89
C ASP A 194 -17.87 -19.89 10.22
N SER A 195 -17.02 -18.91 10.18
CA SER A 195 -16.99 -17.93 11.24
C SER A 195 -18.46 -17.51 11.29
N ALA A 196 -19.19 -18.08 12.24
CA ALA A 196 -20.49 -17.59 12.61
C ALA A 196 -20.29 -16.12 12.94
N SER A 197 -20.33 -15.28 11.91
CA SER A 197 -20.72 -13.92 12.10
C SER A 197 -22.10 -14.07 12.69
N SER A 198 -22.12 -14.07 14.01
CA SER A 198 -23.37 -13.90 14.75
C SER A 198 -24.18 -12.91 13.94
N LYS A 199 -25.46 -13.21 13.72
CA LYS A 199 -26.44 -12.31 13.07
C LYS A 199 -26.67 -11.03 13.90
N GLN A 200 -25.63 -10.59 14.62
CA GLN A 200 -25.61 -9.34 15.36
C GLN A 200 -25.50 -8.20 14.36
N LYS A 201 -26.42 -7.27 14.48
CA LYS A 201 -26.56 -6.12 13.61
C LYS A 201 -25.28 -5.28 13.68
N GLN A 202 -24.46 -5.33 12.64
CA GLN A 202 -23.28 -4.48 12.52
C GLN A 202 -23.73 -3.04 12.24
N SER A 203 -23.04 -2.07 12.82
CA SER A 203 -23.34 -0.66 12.67
C SER A 203 -22.07 0.15 12.43
N VAL A 204 -22.23 1.33 11.85
CA VAL A 204 -21.14 2.27 11.56
C VAL A 204 -21.45 3.56 12.29
N ASN A 205 -20.51 4.07 13.06
CA ASN A 205 -20.62 5.35 13.74
C ASN A 205 -19.86 6.47 13.02
N LEU A 206 -20.06 7.70 13.46
CA LEU A 206 -19.43 8.88 12.88
C LEU A 206 -17.89 8.82 12.93
N LEU A 207 -17.32 8.17 13.93
CA LEU A 207 -15.88 8.01 14.07
C LEU A 207 -15.30 7.11 12.96
N VAL A 208 -15.98 6.00 12.66
CA VAL A 208 -15.58 5.10 11.56
C VAL A 208 -15.66 5.83 10.24
N ILE A 209 -16.77 6.56 9.97
CA ILE A 209 -16.94 7.35 8.74
C ILE A 209 -15.82 8.40 8.62
N PHE A 210 -15.56 9.15 9.68
CA PHE A 210 -14.48 10.14 9.72
C PHE A 210 -13.11 9.51 9.41
N SER A 211 -12.80 8.38 10.04
CA SER A 211 -11.54 7.69 9.81
C SER A 211 -11.41 7.19 8.37
N CYS A 212 -12.48 6.66 7.79
CA CYS A 212 -12.52 6.23 6.39
C CYS A 212 -12.29 7.40 5.42
N ILE A 213 -12.93 8.55 5.66
CA ILE A 213 -12.73 9.75 4.83
C ILE A 213 -11.29 10.26 4.94
N MET A 214 -10.73 10.32 6.17
CA MET A 214 -9.35 10.74 6.36
C MET A 214 -8.36 9.80 5.69
N MET A 215 -8.55 8.49 5.79
CA MET A 215 -7.72 7.51 5.11
C MET A 215 -7.87 7.59 3.58
N PHE A 216 -9.08 7.78 3.05
CA PHE A 216 -9.31 7.96 1.62
C PHE A 216 -8.54 9.17 1.08
N VAL A 217 -8.68 10.35 1.70
CA VAL A 217 -7.97 11.56 1.29
C VAL A 217 -6.45 11.40 1.44
N PHE A 218 -6.00 10.80 2.55
CA PHE A 218 -4.58 10.54 2.79
C PHE A 218 -3.96 9.68 1.70
N PHE A 219 -4.62 8.60 1.29
CA PHE A 219 -4.11 7.70 0.24
C PHE A 219 -4.17 8.32 -1.17
N ILE A 220 -5.15 9.20 -1.45
CA ILE A 220 -5.11 10.02 -2.67
C ILE A 220 -3.80 10.79 -2.74
N LEU A 221 -3.44 11.47 -1.65
CA LEU A 221 -2.25 12.31 -1.63
C LEU A 221 -0.96 11.49 -1.64
N ILE A 222 -0.87 10.43 -0.84
CA ILE A 222 0.33 9.61 -0.79
C ILE A 222 0.66 8.96 -2.14
N MET A 223 -0.35 8.55 -2.91
CA MET A 223 -0.10 8.01 -4.25
C MET A 223 0.46 9.06 -5.22
N THR A 224 0.23 10.35 -4.97
CA THR A 224 0.86 11.43 -5.76
C THR A 224 2.39 11.36 -5.71
N ILE A 225 2.99 10.92 -4.60
CA ILE A 225 4.45 10.70 -4.53
C ILE A 225 4.90 9.71 -5.60
N PHE A 226 4.22 8.57 -5.73
CA PHE A 226 4.60 7.54 -6.69
C PHE A 226 4.30 7.92 -8.14
N THR A 227 3.22 8.67 -8.40
CA THR A 227 2.78 9.00 -9.75
C THR A 227 3.44 10.27 -10.29
N LYS A 228 3.71 11.27 -9.45
CA LYS A 228 4.22 12.58 -9.88
C LYS A 228 5.72 12.76 -9.71
N THR A 229 6.38 12.08 -8.75
CA THR A 229 7.83 12.27 -8.54
C THR A 229 8.64 11.84 -9.77
N SER A 230 8.23 10.76 -10.45
CA SER A 230 8.90 10.32 -11.69
C SER A 230 8.82 11.35 -12.82
N THR A 231 7.69 12.04 -12.94
CA THR A 231 7.54 13.14 -13.91
C THR A 231 8.37 14.35 -13.48
N LEU A 232 8.37 14.70 -12.19
CA LEU A 232 9.12 15.83 -11.65
C LEU A 232 10.60 15.74 -11.94
N ILE A 233 11.23 14.57 -11.76
CA ILE A 233 12.66 14.41 -12.02
C ILE A 233 13.03 14.55 -13.49
N VAL A 234 12.10 14.20 -14.41
CA VAL A 234 12.29 14.46 -15.85
C VAL A 234 12.19 15.95 -16.15
N GLU A 235 11.21 16.66 -15.57
CA GLU A 235 11.08 18.11 -15.68
C GLU A 235 12.32 18.85 -15.15
N MET A 236 13.02 18.25 -14.18
CA MET A 236 14.29 18.76 -13.62
C MET A 236 15.54 18.37 -14.44
N ASN A 237 15.36 17.77 -15.64
CA ASN A 237 16.42 17.31 -16.53
C ASN A 237 17.33 16.20 -15.94
N TYR A 238 16.85 15.42 -14.97
CA TYR A 238 17.55 14.21 -14.56
C TYR A 238 17.28 13.08 -15.57
N THR A 239 18.32 12.66 -16.27
CA THR A 239 18.22 11.66 -17.34
C THR A 239 18.14 10.22 -16.82
N ASN A 240 18.68 9.95 -15.63
CA ASN A 240 18.74 8.59 -15.09
C ASN A 240 17.60 8.32 -14.11
N GLN A 241 16.54 7.68 -14.61
CA GLN A 241 15.35 7.28 -13.81
C GLN A 241 15.68 6.20 -12.76
N GLY A 242 16.78 5.47 -12.90
CA GLY A 242 17.22 4.45 -11.95
C GLY A 242 17.51 5.02 -10.56
N PHE A 243 17.96 6.27 -10.47
CA PHE A 243 18.18 6.95 -9.19
C PHE A 243 16.86 7.11 -8.40
N LEU A 244 15.71 7.28 -9.08
CA LEU A 244 14.43 7.35 -8.40
C LEU A 244 14.06 6.01 -7.74
N GLY A 245 14.31 4.89 -8.41
CA GLY A 245 14.13 3.56 -7.83
C GLY A 245 14.95 3.38 -6.55
N THR A 246 16.21 3.82 -6.57
CA THR A 246 17.10 3.82 -5.38
C THR A 246 16.55 4.73 -4.28
N ALA A 247 16.12 5.95 -4.62
CA ALA A 247 15.54 6.90 -3.67
C ALA A 247 14.29 6.34 -2.98
N PHE A 248 13.36 5.76 -3.73
CA PHE A 248 12.18 5.11 -3.16
C PHE A 248 12.54 3.89 -2.30
N THR A 249 13.55 3.11 -2.69
CA THR A 249 14.03 1.96 -1.91
C THR A 249 14.54 2.40 -0.55
N ILE A 250 15.46 3.40 -0.52
CA ILE A 250 16.00 3.97 0.72
C ILE A 250 14.86 4.53 1.58
N SER A 251 13.95 5.30 0.96
CA SER A 251 12.82 5.91 1.66
C SER A 251 11.88 4.87 2.28
N SER A 252 11.60 3.76 1.58
CA SER A 252 10.78 2.67 2.11
C SER A 252 11.44 1.98 3.31
N LEU A 253 12.76 1.76 3.27
CA LEU A 253 13.52 1.18 4.38
C LEU A 253 13.55 2.12 5.59
N VAL A 254 13.74 3.42 5.37
CA VAL A 254 13.65 4.44 6.44
C VAL A 254 12.23 4.51 6.99
N GLY A 255 11.21 4.41 6.13
CA GLY A 255 9.81 4.33 6.53
C GLY A 255 9.51 3.18 7.49
N ALA A 256 10.12 2.01 7.28
CA ALA A 256 9.97 0.88 8.18
C ALA A 256 10.44 1.21 9.61
N ILE A 257 11.51 2.01 9.77
CA ILE A 257 11.98 2.50 11.07
C ILE A 257 10.90 3.34 11.76
N GLY A 258 10.18 4.18 11.01
CA GLY A 258 9.05 4.98 11.52
C GLY A 258 7.95 4.12 12.14
N GLY A 259 7.65 2.97 11.53
CA GLY A 259 6.69 2.01 12.07
C GLY A 259 7.11 1.46 13.45
N PHE A 260 8.40 1.14 13.64
CA PHE A 260 8.92 0.74 14.96
C PHE A 260 8.89 1.88 15.98
N ALA A 261 9.09 3.12 15.54
CA ALA A 261 9.08 4.30 16.41
C ALA A 261 7.65 4.72 16.83
N TYR A 262 6.60 4.23 16.16
CA TYR A 262 5.22 4.65 16.39
C TYR A 262 4.82 4.64 17.86
N GLY A 263 5.09 3.56 18.59
CA GLY A 263 4.73 3.42 20.00
C GLY A 263 5.32 4.53 20.89
N HIS A 264 6.60 4.87 20.68
CA HIS A 264 7.26 5.94 21.41
C HIS A 264 6.70 7.32 21.04
N VAL A 265 6.48 7.58 19.76
CA VAL A 265 5.89 8.83 19.26
C VAL A 265 4.47 9.00 19.78
N ARG A 266 3.68 7.92 19.78
CA ARG A 266 2.30 7.93 20.29
C ARG A 266 2.20 8.22 21.77
N THR A 267 3.12 7.69 22.58
CA THR A 267 3.18 7.99 24.03
C THR A 267 3.63 9.42 24.32
N ALA A 268 4.58 9.96 23.53
CA ALA A 268 5.10 11.31 23.69
C ALA A 268 4.08 12.39 23.24
N LEU A 269 3.53 12.24 22.03
CA LEU A 269 2.66 13.24 21.41
C LEU A 269 1.17 13.01 21.68
N LYS A 270 0.80 11.83 22.18
CA LYS A 270 -0.60 11.48 22.52
C LYS A 270 -1.57 11.80 21.36
N GLN A 271 -2.55 12.64 21.60
CA GLN A 271 -3.57 13.07 20.64
C GLN A 271 -3.03 13.99 19.53
N PHE A 272 -1.87 14.61 19.72
CA PHE A 272 -1.24 15.49 18.72
C PHE A 272 -0.38 14.72 17.71
N THR A 273 -0.21 13.40 17.87
CA THR A 273 0.53 12.55 16.92
C THR A 273 0.12 12.78 15.46
N PRO A 274 -1.19 12.78 15.06
CA PRO A 274 -1.57 12.99 13.68
C PRO A 274 -1.31 14.42 13.20
N VAL A 275 -1.41 15.42 14.09
CA VAL A 275 -1.16 16.83 13.75
C VAL A 275 0.30 17.02 13.35
N VAL A 276 1.22 16.52 14.18
CA VAL A 276 2.66 16.60 13.91
C VAL A 276 3.02 15.79 12.67
N ALA A 277 2.47 14.58 12.52
CA ALA A 277 2.71 13.74 11.35
C ALA A 277 2.26 14.44 10.06
N LEU A 278 1.02 14.94 9.99
CA LEU A 278 0.48 15.62 8.82
C LEU A 278 1.21 16.93 8.51
N ALA A 279 1.62 17.68 9.53
CA ALA A 279 2.41 18.89 9.34
C ALA A 279 3.79 18.58 8.72
N LEU A 280 4.47 17.55 9.18
CA LEU A 280 5.77 17.14 8.63
C LEU A 280 5.64 16.61 7.20
N ILE A 281 4.59 15.82 6.89
CA ILE A 281 4.30 15.38 5.52
C ILE A 281 4.01 16.59 4.63
N SER A 282 3.24 17.57 5.12
CA SER A 282 2.95 18.80 4.38
C SER A 282 4.23 19.57 4.04
N ILE A 283 5.15 19.71 4.99
CA ILE A 283 6.46 20.34 4.75
C ILE A 283 7.23 19.58 3.66
N ALA A 284 7.26 18.24 3.71
CA ALA A 284 7.89 17.44 2.68
C ALA A 284 7.28 17.70 1.30
N TYR A 285 5.94 17.81 1.21
CA TYR A 285 5.24 18.12 -0.04
C TYR A 285 5.58 19.51 -0.61
N PHE A 286 5.71 20.53 0.22
CA PHE A 286 6.15 21.86 -0.22
C PHE A 286 7.62 21.88 -0.63
N LEU A 287 8.46 21.03 -0.04
CA LEU A 287 9.88 20.99 -0.36
C LEU A 287 10.18 20.17 -1.63
N ILE A 288 9.38 19.13 -1.96
CA ILE A 288 9.62 18.28 -3.14
C ILE A 288 9.75 19.08 -4.45
N PRO A 289 8.91 20.08 -4.79
CA PRO A 289 9.06 20.85 -6.01
C PRO A 289 10.27 21.79 -6.03
N LEU A 290 10.89 22.05 -4.87
CA LEU A 290 12.05 22.95 -4.73
C LEU A 290 13.38 22.20 -4.77
N VAL A 291 13.33 20.88 -4.93
CA VAL A 291 14.52 20.03 -4.94
C VAL A 291 15.34 20.29 -6.19
N ASN A 292 16.65 20.38 -6.02
CA ASN A 292 17.62 20.56 -7.11
C ASN A 292 18.72 19.47 -7.14
N SER A 293 18.56 18.42 -6.32
CA SER A 293 19.46 17.26 -6.33
C SER A 293 18.72 15.97 -5.91
N MET A 294 19.14 14.83 -6.46
CA MET A 294 18.59 13.52 -6.10
C MET A 294 18.84 13.15 -4.63
N LEU A 295 19.95 13.62 -4.04
CA LEU A 295 20.22 13.42 -2.62
C LEU A 295 19.18 14.16 -1.75
N MET A 296 18.91 15.43 -2.05
CA MET A 296 17.89 16.22 -1.34
C MET A 296 16.51 15.57 -1.48
N LEU A 297 16.14 15.14 -2.68
CA LEU A 297 14.90 14.40 -2.91
C LEU A 297 14.81 13.15 -2.04
N THR A 298 15.87 12.33 -2.01
CA THR A 298 15.93 11.11 -1.21
C THR A 298 15.75 11.38 0.28
N ILE A 299 16.37 12.44 0.81
CA ILE A 299 16.24 12.85 2.22
C ILE A 299 14.79 13.25 2.52
N ILE A 300 14.19 14.08 1.68
CA ILE A 300 12.81 14.57 1.87
C ILE A 300 11.81 13.40 1.77
N LEU A 301 11.95 12.53 0.77
CA LEU A 301 11.11 11.33 0.64
C LEU A 301 11.28 10.40 1.83
N SER A 302 12.51 10.18 2.30
CA SER A 302 12.79 9.33 3.48
C SER A 302 12.11 9.87 4.74
N GLY A 303 12.18 11.18 4.97
CA GLY A 303 11.46 11.84 6.05
C GLY A 303 9.93 11.68 5.91
N GLY A 304 9.41 11.87 4.70
CA GLY A 304 7.99 11.67 4.40
C GLY A 304 7.52 10.24 4.67
N PHE A 305 8.23 9.22 4.17
CA PHE A 305 7.88 7.81 4.39
C PHE A 305 7.95 7.39 5.87
N LEU A 306 8.93 7.91 6.61
CA LEU A 306 9.02 7.70 8.05
C LEU A 306 7.76 8.18 8.75
N VAL A 307 7.27 9.37 8.40
CA VAL A 307 6.09 9.98 9.03
C VAL A 307 4.79 9.32 8.56
N VAL A 308 4.70 8.90 7.29
CA VAL A 308 3.58 8.07 6.77
C VAL A 308 3.40 6.82 7.62
N SER A 309 4.50 6.16 7.97
CA SER A 309 4.50 4.95 8.80
C SER A 309 4.10 5.19 10.27
N ILE A 310 4.02 6.44 10.70
CA ILE A 310 3.45 6.85 12.00
C ILE A 310 1.96 7.16 11.87
N PHE A 311 1.53 7.81 10.80
CA PHE A 311 0.13 8.24 10.64
C PHE A 311 -0.83 7.06 10.42
N ILE A 312 -0.44 6.07 9.61
CA ILE A 312 -1.31 4.93 9.30
C ILE A 312 -1.67 4.11 10.57
N PRO A 313 -0.70 3.66 11.40
CA PRO A 313 -1.02 2.98 12.64
C PRO A 313 -1.88 3.84 13.59
N TYR A 314 -1.66 5.15 13.65
CA TYR A 314 -2.48 6.04 14.43
C TYR A 314 -3.96 6.00 14.00
N MET A 315 -4.23 5.96 12.70
CA MET A 315 -5.60 5.87 12.21
C MET A 315 -6.30 4.58 12.68
N TYR A 316 -5.59 3.45 12.69
CA TYR A 316 -6.12 2.21 13.24
C TYR A 316 -6.26 2.24 14.77
N ASP A 317 -5.33 2.90 15.47
CA ASP A 317 -5.35 3.06 16.93
C ASP A 317 -6.61 3.82 17.43
N ILE A 318 -7.14 4.75 16.65
CA ILE A 318 -8.41 5.43 16.96
C ILE A 318 -9.64 4.72 16.40
N LEU A 319 -9.50 4.03 15.28
CA LEU A 319 -10.60 3.32 14.60
C LEU A 319 -11.07 2.10 15.41
N LEU A 320 -10.11 1.25 15.83
CA LEU A 320 -10.42 -0.03 16.45
C LEU A 320 -11.20 0.10 17.77
N PRO A 321 -10.75 0.91 18.77
CA PRO A 321 -11.49 1.08 20.01
C PRO A 321 -12.78 1.88 19.83
N GLY A 322 -12.85 2.71 18.78
CA GLY A 322 -14.00 3.56 18.50
C GLY A 322 -15.08 2.92 17.64
N ALA A 323 -14.86 1.73 17.12
CA ALA A 323 -15.86 0.98 16.38
C ALA A 323 -16.97 0.47 17.32
N PRO A 324 -18.25 0.46 16.88
CA PRO A 324 -19.34 -0.11 17.66
C PRO A 324 -19.09 -1.59 17.97
N GLU A 325 -19.70 -2.08 19.05
CA GLU A 325 -19.62 -3.49 19.45
C GLU A 325 -19.95 -4.42 18.27
N ASN A 326 -19.19 -5.49 18.12
CA ASN A 326 -19.29 -6.47 17.03
C ASN A 326 -19.08 -5.92 15.62
N SER A 327 -18.63 -4.65 15.45
CA SER A 327 -18.44 -4.02 14.14
C SER A 327 -16.97 -3.74 13.80
N THR A 328 -16.02 -4.18 14.62
CA THR A 328 -14.57 -3.94 14.40
C THR A 328 -14.09 -4.45 13.05
N ASN A 329 -14.51 -5.66 12.65
CA ASN A 329 -14.14 -6.22 11.35
C ASN A 329 -14.72 -5.40 10.18
N LEU A 330 -15.96 -4.91 10.32
CA LEU A 330 -16.56 -4.02 9.32
C LEU A 330 -15.79 -2.69 9.23
N ALA A 331 -15.41 -2.10 10.36
CA ALA A 331 -14.64 -0.87 10.40
C ALA A 331 -13.27 -1.02 9.72
N ILE A 332 -12.54 -2.11 9.98
CA ILE A 332 -11.28 -2.43 9.31
C ILE A 332 -11.48 -2.59 7.80
N SER A 333 -12.51 -3.33 7.40
CA SER A 333 -12.80 -3.55 5.97
C SER A 333 -13.12 -2.24 5.25
N LEU A 334 -13.94 -1.37 5.85
CA LEU A 334 -14.25 -0.05 5.30
C LEU A 334 -13.01 0.84 5.20
N ALA A 335 -12.13 0.82 6.20
CA ALA A 335 -10.87 1.55 6.16
C ALA A 335 -9.97 1.05 5.03
N MET A 336 -9.82 -0.26 4.85
CA MET A 336 -9.05 -0.85 3.76
C MET A 336 -9.64 -0.50 2.37
N VAL A 337 -10.96 -0.56 2.24
CA VAL A 337 -11.66 -0.11 1.02
C VAL A 337 -11.36 1.36 0.75
N SER A 338 -11.42 2.22 1.76
CA SER A 338 -11.13 3.66 1.63
C SER A 338 -9.68 3.90 1.19
N CYS A 339 -8.70 3.19 1.73
CA CYS A 339 -7.30 3.27 1.32
C CYS A 339 -7.11 2.88 -0.16
N ASN A 340 -7.70 1.76 -0.56
CA ASN A 340 -7.56 1.27 -1.93
C ASN A 340 -8.28 2.15 -2.96
N LEU A 341 -9.48 2.64 -2.62
CA LEU A 341 -10.21 3.61 -3.46
C LEU A 341 -9.45 4.94 -3.56
N GLY A 342 -8.93 5.44 -2.43
CA GLY A 342 -8.09 6.65 -2.43
C GLY A 342 -6.86 6.48 -3.32
N SER A 343 -6.17 5.35 -3.20
CA SER A 343 -5.04 5.02 -4.09
C SER A 343 -5.44 5.02 -5.56
N PHE A 344 -6.53 4.34 -5.90
CA PHE A 344 -7.00 4.24 -7.29
C PHE A 344 -7.39 5.61 -7.87
N PHE A 345 -8.17 6.41 -7.14
CA PHE A 345 -8.66 7.69 -7.64
C PHE A 345 -7.59 8.79 -7.63
N SER A 346 -6.43 8.58 -7.01
CA SER A 346 -5.37 9.58 -6.86
C SER A 346 -5.06 10.36 -8.14
N PRO A 347 -4.64 9.73 -9.26
CA PRO A 347 -4.27 10.49 -10.47
C PRO A 347 -5.44 11.26 -11.05
N PHE A 348 -6.65 10.72 -10.98
CA PHE A 348 -7.86 11.37 -11.52
C PHE A 348 -8.28 12.59 -10.68
N VAL A 349 -8.29 12.46 -9.36
CA VAL A 349 -8.65 13.55 -8.44
C VAL A 349 -7.62 14.68 -8.52
N VAL A 350 -6.33 14.36 -8.52
CA VAL A 350 -5.27 15.37 -8.62
C VAL A 350 -5.33 16.10 -9.97
N GLN A 351 -5.54 15.37 -11.06
CA GLN A 351 -5.71 15.98 -12.39
C GLN A 351 -6.97 16.86 -12.45
N TRP A 352 -8.10 16.39 -11.91
CA TRP A 352 -9.35 17.16 -11.87
C TRP A 352 -9.20 18.44 -11.07
N LEU A 353 -8.59 18.39 -9.88
CA LEU A 353 -8.33 19.59 -9.07
C LEU A 353 -7.38 20.56 -9.78
N GLY A 354 -6.34 20.04 -10.46
CA GLY A 354 -5.44 20.84 -11.27
C GLY A 354 -6.18 21.59 -12.40
N ASN A 355 -7.08 20.90 -13.09
CA ASN A 355 -7.90 21.49 -14.16
C ASN A 355 -8.84 22.59 -13.63
N LEU A 356 -9.44 22.39 -12.44
CA LEU A 356 -10.31 23.40 -11.82
C LEU A 356 -9.59 24.71 -11.52
N VAL A 357 -8.30 24.64 -11.14
CA VAL A 357 -7.47 25.80 -10.83
C VAL A 357 -6.74 26.34 -12.08
N GLY A 358 -6.81 25.60 -13.20
CA GLY A 358 -6.09 25.95 -14.44
C GLY A 358 -4.59 25.68 -14.37
N ASN A 359 -4.10 24.88 -13.41
CA ASN A 359 -2.70 24.53 -13.25
C ASN A 359 -2.53 23.02 -13.01
N THR A 360 -2.04 22.31 -14.01
CA THR A 360 -1.81 20.86 -13.98
C THR A 360 -0.33 20.49 -13.86
N SER A 361 0.55 21.45 -13.50
CA SER A 361 1.97 21.18 -13.34
C SER A 361 2.25 20.19 -12.19
N THR A 362 3.34 19.46 -12.32
CA THR A 362 3.77 18.51 -11.30
C THR A 362 4.03 19.20 -9.96
N ALA A 363 4.68 20.36 -9.99
CA ALA A 363 4.94 21.18 -8.80
C ALA A 363 3.63 21.61 -8.10
N PHE A 364 2.60 22.02 -8.87
CA PHE A 364 1.30 22.38 -8.32
C PHE A 364 0.62 21.19 -7.63
N SER A 365 0.72 19.98 -8.20
CA SER A 365 0.16 18.77 -7.60
C SER A 365 0.70 18.51 -6.19
N PHE A 366 2.01 18.72 -5.98
CA PHE A 366 2.63 18.63 -4.65
C PHE A 366 2.19 19.77 -3.73
N THR A 367 2.17 21.00 -4.21
CA THR A 367 1.73 22.16 -3.43
C THR A 367 0.29 21.98 -2.96
N LEU A 368 -0.61 21.55 -3.84
CA LEU A 368 -2.00 21.23 -3.53
C LEU A 368 -2.09 20.14 -2.46
N GLY A 369 -1.32 19.07 -2.59
CA GLY A 369 -1.24 17.99 -1.60
C GLY A 369 -0.78 18.50 -0.24
N GLY A 370 0.24 19.37 -0.21
CA GLY A 370 0.72 20.03 1.00
C GLY A 370 -0.37 20.84 1.70
N ILE A 371 -1.12 21.64 0.95
CA ILE A 371 -2.25 22.44 1.48
C ILE A 371 -3.32 21.53 2.09
N ILE A 372 -3.68 20.44 1.39
CA ILE A 372 -4.69 19.50 1.91
C ILE A 372 -4.19 18.81 3.18
N PHE A 373 -2.90 18.46 3.30
CA PHE A 373 -2.34 17.92 4.53
C PHE A 373 -2.38 18.93 5.69
N VAL A 374 -2.16 20.23 5.44
CA VAL A 374 -2.36 21.27 6.46
C VAL A 374 -3.81 21.30 6.91
N ILE A 375 -4.77 21.28 5.98
CA ILE A 375 -6.21 21.26 6.33
C ILE A 375 -6.53 20.02 7.18
N MET A 376 -6.04 18.85 6.82
CA MET A 376 -6.21 17.63 7.61
C MET A 376 -5.60 17.78 9.01
N ALA A 377 -4.40 18.37 9.13
CA ALA A 377 -3.76 18.63 10.43
C ALA A 377 -4.61 19.55 11.31
N CYS A 378 -5.18 20.62 10.71
CA CYS A 378 -6.10 21.51 11.42
C CYS A 378 -7.37 20.79 11.91
N VAL A 379 -7.95 19.91 11.11
CA VAL A 379 -9.11 19.10 11.50
C VAL A 379 -8.78 18.21 12.72
N PHE A 380 -7.62 17.55 12.72
CA PHE A 380 -7.18 16.75 13.88
C PHE A 380 -6.86 17.61 15.10
N LEU A 381 -6.30 18.81 14.90
CA LEU A 381 -6.02 19.77 15.98
C LEU A 381 -7.31 20.19 16.68
N LEU A 382 -8.31 20.62 15.92
CA LEU A 382 -9.62 21.03 16.46
C LEU A 382 -10.31 19.89 17.22
N ARG A 383 -10.21 18.66 16.71
CA ARG A 383 -10.73 17.47 17.38
C ARG A 383 -10.00 17.17 18.68
N GLY A 384 -8.68 17.33 18.71
CA GLY A 384 -7.85 17.15 19.92
C GLY A 384 -8.23 18.12 21.02
N PHE A 385 -8.43 19.41 20.72
CA PHE A 385 -8.86 20.41 21.68
C PHE A 385 -10.25 20.10 22.25
N LYS A 386 -11.23 19.72 21.40
CA LYS A 386 -12.58 19.40 21.85
C LYS A 386 -12.61 18.22 22.84
N LYS A 387 -11.78 17.21 22.62
CA LYS A 387 -11.68 16.06 23.53
C LYS A 387 -11.07 16.45 24.89
N ASN A 388 -10.05 17.33 24.90
CA ASN A 388 -9.47 17.83 26.16
C ASN A 388 -10.46 18.67 26.97
N THR A 389 -11.22 19.56 26.31
CA THR A 389 -12.22 20.40 26.97
C THR A 389 -13.31 19.55 27.61
N SER A 390 -13.79 18.51 26.93
CA SER A 390 -14.79 17.59 27.48
C SER A 390 -14.26 16.84 28.73
N ALA A 391 -13.01 16.35 28.67
CA ALA A 391 -12.40 15.66 29.82
C ALA A 391 -12.16 16.56 31.02
N VAL A 392 -11.85 17.84 30.84
CA VAL A 392 -11.71 18.83 31.93
C VAL A 392 -13.04 19.13 32.56
N LEU A 393 -14.13 19.24 31.77
CA LEU A 393 -15.48 19.49 32.28
C LEU A 393 -16.09 18.29 33.01
N GLU A 394 -15.73 17.04 32.63
CA GLU A 394 -16.13 15.83 33.34
C GLU A 394 -15.42 15.68 34.71
N ASN A 395 -14.14 16.08 34.80
CA ASN A 395 -13.38 16.06 36.06
C ASN A 395 -13.77 17.20 37.05
N GLN A 396 -14.57 18.16 36.61
CA GLN A 396 -15.08 19.25 37.45
C GLN A 396 -16.51 19.03 37.97
N LYS A 397 -17.14 17.93 37.54
CA LYS A 397 -18.42 17.42 38.06
C LYS A 397 -18.21 16.28 39.05
#